data_a806120c5f3566418e2a1745ea2ee696
#
_entry.id   a806120c5f3566418e2a1745ea2ee696
#
_cell.length_a   1.000
_cell.length_b   1.000
_cell.length_c   1.000
_cell.angle_alpha   90.00
_cell.angle_beta   90.00
_cell.angle_gamma   90.00
#
_symmetry.space_group_name_H-M   'P 1'
#
loop_
_entity.id
_entity.type
_entity.pdbx_description
1 polymer ?
#
loop_
_entity_poly.entity_id
_entity_poly.type
_entity_poly.pdbx_seq_one_letter_code
_entity_poly.pdbx_strand_id
1 'polypeptide(L)'
;MNRSARLCMIPLAAAMMVACGETARLPFEAGIGPTPQLPAPNKTFIPTLKIAEAVGWTDAAGPTAPAGFTVTALARQLDHPRWVYTLPNGDVLVAESNKPPKEPGAPEGKKGPIGQIKDFVQGKVMKRAGAEVPSANRITLLRDTDGDGVAETRNVFLQGLQSPFGMVLVGNELFIANANALVKVPYTEGQTAAAGAPVKVTDLPAGINHHWTKNVIANEDGSKLYVTVGSNSNVGENGLEAEEGRAAIWEVDTKSGEKRLFASGLRNPNGMGWEPETKTLWTVVNERDEIGSDLVPDYLTSVKDGAFYGWPWSYYGGNVDIRVQPQQPDKVAKAIAPDYALGTHVAPLGLAFSSPRGMPAEYAAGAFVGEHGSWNRQPQSGYKVVFVPFIGGKPTGQPKDFLTGFLNAEGKAQGRPVGVALDKAGALLVADDVGNTVWRVAKAPGS
;
A
#
# COMPACT_ATOMS: atom_id res chain seq x y z
N MET A 1 4.16 1.06 -66.29
CA MET A 1 3.32 0.04 -65.62
C MET A 1 3.64 0.03 -64.14
N ASN A 2 2.73 0.54 -63.35
CA ASN A 2 2.37 0.29 -61.97
C ASN A 2 3.45 0.13 -60.88
N ARG A 3 3.77 1.26 -60.26
CA ARG A 3 4.20 1.34 -58.87
C ARG A 3 3.24 2.25 -58.09
N SER A 4 2.22 1.69 -57.47
CA SER A 4 1.37 2.43 -56.52
C SER A 4 0.51 1.41 -55.74
N ALA A 5 1.07 0.78 -54.71
CA ALA A 5 0.29 0.09 -53.68
C ALA A 5 1.16 -0.31 -52.49
N ARG A 6 1.74 0.66 -51.77
CA ARG A 6 2.28 0.40 -50.40
C ARG A 6 2.29 1.71 -49.64
N LEU A 7 1.21 2.08 -49.06
CA LEU A 7 1.17 3.05 -47.93
C LEU A 7 -0.28 3.28 -47.48
N CYS A 8 -0.85 2.33 -46.72
CA CYS A 8 -2.11 2.57 -46.00
C CYS A 8 -2.42 1.52 -44.92
N MET A 9 -1.43 0.99 -44.20
CA MET A 9 -1.71 0.01 -43.14
C MET A 9 -1.11 0.34 -41.75
N ILE A 10 -0.53 1.50 -41.53
CA ILE A 10 0.12 1.81 -40.24
C ILE A 10 -0.70 2.68 -39.28
N PRO A 11 -1.67 3.51 -39.68
CA PRO A 11 -2.40 4.32 -38.69
C PRO A 11 -3.57 3.57 -37.98
N LEU A 12 -4.02 2.40 -38.46
CA LEU A 12 -5.16 1.72 -37.85
C LEU A 12 -4.78 0.93 -36.57
N ALA A 13 -3.55 0.49 -36.44
CA ALA A 13 -3.08 -0.26 -35.27
C ALA A 13 -2.87 0.63 -34.04
N ALA A 14 -2.55 1.91 -34.23
CA ALA A 14 -2.34 2.85 -33.11
C ALA A 14 -3.64 3.37 -32.50
N ALA A 15 -4.73 3.41 -33.26
CA ALA A 15 -6.05 3.84 -32.77
C ALA A 15 -6.81 2.74 -32.02
N MET A 16 -6.48 1.45 -32.22
CA MET A 16 -7.12 0.33 -31.53
C MET A 16 -6.52 0.04 -30.13
N MET A 17 -5.42 0.66 -29.75
CA MET A 17 -4.80 0.45 -28.42
C MET A 17 -5.41 1.30 -27.31
N VAL A 18 -6.35 2.17 -27.57
CA VAL A 18 -6.99 3.05 -26.58
C VAL A 18 -8.30 2.49 -26.02
N ALA A 19 -8.82 1.36 -26.54
CA ALA A 19 -10.15 0.86 -26.20
C ALA A 19 -10.24 -0.67 -25.95
N CYS A 20 -9.16 -1.34 -25.50
CA CYS A 20 -9.17 -2.80 -25.29
C CYS A 20 -8.84 -3.13 -23.83
N GLY A 21 -9.77 -2.87 -22.93
CA GLY A 21 -9.82 -3.40 -21.58
C GLY A 21 -11.27 -3.67 -21.21
N GLU A 22 -11.47 -4.62 -20.32
CA GLU A 22 -12.78 -4.88 -19.75
C GLU A 22 -13.19 -3.72 -18.83
N THR A 23 -14.46 -3.33 -18.90
CA THR A 23 -15.10 -2.41 -17.96
C THR A 23 -15.84 -3.23 -16.90
N ALA A 24 -15.77 -2.76 -15.65
CA ALA A 24 -16.54 -3.32 -14.55
C ALA A 24 -18.04 -3.40 -14.89
N ARG A 25 -18.69 -4.49 -14.50
CA ARG A 25 -20.10 -4.77 -14.78
C ARG A 25 -20.97 -4.68 -13.54
N LEU A 26 -20.36 -4.92 -12.37
CA LEU A 26 -21.05 -4.81 -11.08
C LEU A 26 -20.96 -3.37 -10.56
N PRO A 27 -21.95 -2.91 -9.79
CA PRO A 27 -21.79 -1.72 -8.95
C PRO A 27 -20.58 -1.90 -8.03
N PHE A 28 -19.80 -0.84 -7.85
CA PHE A 28 -18.56 -0.92 -7.05
C PHE A 28 -18.83 -1.41 -5.62
N GLU A 29 -19.95 -0.97 -5.05
CA GLU A 29 -20.40 -1.31 -3.69
C GLU A 29 -20.70 -2.81 -3.52
N ALA A 30 -21.00 -3.52 -4.60
CA ALA A 30 -21.23 -4.97 -4.55
C ALA A 30 -19.95 -5.75 -4.19
N GLY A 31 -18.78 -5.17 -4.46
CA GLY A 31 -17.46 -5.71 -4.09
C GLY A 31 -16.96 -5.27 -2.71
N ILE A 32 -17.81 -4.68 -1.87
CA ILE A 32 -17.41 -4.10 -0.57
C ILE A 32 -18.16 -4.77 0.58
N GLY A 33 -17.50 -4.84 1.74
CA GLY A 33 -18.10 -5.31 2.98
C GLY A 33 -17.71 -6.74 3.35
N PRO A 34 -18.37 -7.31 4.39
CA PRO A 34 -18.02 -8.64 4.89
C PRO A 34 -18.49 -9.78 3.98
N THR A 35 -19.40 -9.53 3.05
CA THR A 35 -19.95 -10.51 2.11
C THR A 35 -20.00 -9.96 0.68
N PRO A 36 -18.83 -9.69 0.06
CA PRO A 36 -18.81 -9.12 -1.29
C PRO A 36 -19.32 -10.10 -2.33
N GLN A 37 -19.86 -9.59 -3.45
CA GLN A 37 -20.14 -10.40 -4.63
C GLN A 37 -18.83 -10.70 -5.35
N LEU A 38 -18.54 -11.98 -5.55
CA LEU A 38 -17.39 -12.45 -6.31
C LEU A 38 -17.89 -13.06 -7.63
N PRO A 39 -17.81 -12.34 -8.76
CA PRO A 39 -18.23 -12.87 -10.05
C PRO A 39 -17.25 -13.95 -10.54
N ALA A 40 -17.64 -14.68 -11.58
CA ALA A 40 -16.71 -15.60 -12.24
C ALA A 40 -15.52 -14.83 -12.84
N PRO A 41 -14.29 -15.41 -12.80
CA PRO A 41 -13.12 -14.80 -13.41
C PRO A 41 -13.34 -14.48 -14.89
N ASN A 42 -13.07 -13.23 -15.28
CA ASN A 42 -13.10 -12.79 -16.67
C ASN A 42 -11.67 -12.58 -17.17
N LYS A 43 -11.17 -13.57 -17.93
CA LYS A 43 -9.82 -13.51 -18.53
C LYS A 43 -9.93 -12.87 -19.90
N THR A 44 -9.51 -11.63 -20.02
CA THR A 44 -9.36 -10.96 -21.32
C THR A 44 -7.99 -11.27 -21.93
N PHE A 45 -7.91 -11.33 -23.26
CA PHE A 45 -6.65 -11.52 -23.98
C PHE A 45 -5.69 -10.34 -23.74
N ILE A 46 -6.26 -9.13 -23.63
CA ILE A 46 -5.54 -7.91 -23.27
C ILE A 46 -6.05 -7.47 -21.89
N PRO A 47 -5.20 -7.45 -20.86
CA PRO A 47 -5.62 -6.99 -19.53
C PRO A 47 -6.01 -5.52 -19.57
N THR A 48 -6.97 -5.14 -18.71
CA THR A 48 -7.32 -3.73 -18.51
C THR A 48 -6.10 -2.98 -17.96
N LEU A 49 -5.72 -1.91 -18.63
CA LEU A 49 -4.69 -0.96 -18.18
C LEU A 49 -5.32 0.43 -18.16
N LYS A 50 -5.68 0.93 -17.00
CA LYS A 50 -6.28 2.26 -16.80
C LYS A 50 -5.65 2.94 -15.59
N ILE A 51 -4.44 3.43 -15.79
CA ILE A 51 -3.68 4.18 -14.77
C ILE A 51 -4.01 5.67 -14.88
N ALA A 52 -4.15 6.34 -13.73
CA ALA A 52 -4.18 7.80 -13.69
C ALA A 52 -2.77 8.36 -13.94
N GLU A 53 -2.68 9.27 -14.90
CA GLU A 53 -1.46 10.05 -15.14
C GLU A 53 -1.17 10.95 -13.93
N ALA A 54 0.05 10.90 -13.40
CA ALA A 54 0.48 11.73 -12.28
C ALA A 54 0.71 13.18 -12.75
N VAL A 55 -0.01 14.12 -12.17
CA VAL A 55 0.11 15.55 -12.48
C VAL A 55 0.52 16.39 -11.26
N GLY A 56 0.36 15.86 -10.03
CA GLY A 56 0.62 16.58 -8.79
C GLY A 56 -0.44 17.63 -8.47
N TRP A 57 -0.35 18.19 -7.27
CA TRP A 57 -1.19 19.31 -6.84
C TRP A 57 -0.65 20.65 -7.36
N THR A 58 -1.52 21.57 -7.68
CA THR A 58 -1.14 22.99 -7.80
C THR A 58 -0.90 23.59 -6.40
N ASP A 59 -0.14 24.67 -6.31
CA ASP A 59 0.36 25.20 -5.02
C ASP A 59 -0.71 25.47 -3.95
N ALA A 60 -1.94 25.86 -4.35
CA ALA A 60 -3.05 26.11 -3.42
C ALA A 60 -4.03 24.95 -3.28
N ALA A 61 -3.89 23.87 -4.07
CA ALA A 61 -4.84 22.77 -4.07
C ALA A 61 -4.47 21.69 -3.04
N GLY A 62 -5.48 20.94 -2.62
CA GLY A 62 -5.33 19.79 -1.72
C GLY A 62 -6.57 18.91 -1.75
N PRO A 63 -6.53 17.78 -1.08
CA PRO A 63 -7.65 16.86 -0.96
C PRO A 63 -8.77 17.47 -0.09
N THR A 64 -9.95 16.89 -0.20
CA THR A 64 -11.16 17.35 0.50
C THR A 64 -11.55 16.35 1.58
N ALA A 65 -11.77 16.84 2.79
CA ALA A 65 -12.32 16.08 3.91
C ALA A 65 -13.82 16.40 4.14
N PRO A 66 -14.55 15.58 4.93
CA PRO A 66 -15.93 15.86 5.32
C PRO A 66 -16.07 17.20 6.07
N ALA A 67 -17.28 17.71 6.12
CA ALA A 67 -17.60 18.91 6.94
C ALA A 67 -17.18 18.68 8.41
N GLY A 68 -16.66 19.71 9.04
CA GLY A 68 -16.14 19.65 10.42
C GLY A 68 -14.65 19.25 10.51
N PHE A 69 -13.98 19.08 9.38
CA PHE A 69 -12.52 18.88 9.33
C PHE A 69 -11.81 19.98 8.52
N THR A 70 -10.57 20.22 8.88
CA THR A 70 -9.61 21.03 8.12
C THR A 70 -8.51 20.15 7.56
N VAL A 71 -8.06 20.45 6.34
CA VAL A 71 -6.94 19.79 5.69
C VAL A 71 -5.80 20.79 5.56
N THR A 72 -4.65 20.46 6.13
CA THR A 72 -3.43 21.27 6.07
C THR A 72 -2.32 20.42 5.45
N ALA A 73 -1.44 21.02 4.67
CA ALA A 73 -0.22 20.36 4.24
C ALA A 73 0.82 20.49 5.37
N LEU A 74 1.03 19.41 6.14
CA LEU A 74 2.06 19.39 7.17
C LEU A 74 3.45 19.66 6.57
N ALA A 75 3.75 19.10 5.41
CA ALA A 75 4.94 19.40 4.62
C ALA A 75 4.70 19.12 3.15
N ARG A 76 5.16 20.02 2.28
CA ARG A 76 5.15 19.86 0.82
C ARG A 76 6.56 19.65 0.29
N GLN A 77 6.69 19.30 -1.01
CA GLN A 77 7.98 19.12 -1.68
C GLN A 77 8.87 18.07 -1.00
N LEU A 78 8.26 16.99 -0.53
CA LEU A 78 8.95 15.78 -0.12
C LEU A 78 9.32 14.94 -1.35
N ASP A 79 10.24 13.99 -1.22
CA ASP A 79 10.63 13.10 -2.32
C ASP A 79 9.89 11.77 -2.20
N HIS A 80 8.68 11.70 -2.77
CA HIS A 80 7.88 10.48 -2.82
C HIS A 80 7.63 9.88 -1.41
N PRO A 81 6.92 10.60 -0.50
CA PRO A 81 6.65 10.15 0.85
C PRO A 81 5.74 8.91 0.83
N ARG A 82 6.18 7.84 1.50
CA ARG A 82 5.48 6.55 1.47
C ARG A 82 4.87 6.15 2.81
N TRP A 83 5.54 6.47 3.90
CA TRP A 83 5.07 6.11 5.23
C TRP A 83 5.26 7.25 6.21
N VAL A 84 4.38 7.34 7.19
CA VAL A 84 4.43 8.32 8.28
C VAL A 84 4.38 7.58 9.61
N TYR A 85 5.16 8.06 10.57
CA TYR A 85 5.19 7.52 11.93
C TYR A 85 5.31 8.67 12.93
N THR A 86 4.40 8.74 13.89
CA THR A 86 4.40 9.78 14.93
C THR A 86 5.20 9.30 16.13
N LEU A 87 6.22 10.05 16.49
CA LEU A 87 7.03 9.83 17.69
C LEU A 87 6.29 10.28 18.96
N PRO A 88 6.65 9.76 20.16
CA PRO A 88 5.95 10.11 21.41
C PRO A 88 5.94 11.61 21.74
N ASN A 89 6.97 12.35 21.34
CA ASN A 89 7.04 13.80 21.50
C ASN A 89 6.15 14.60 20.52
N GLY A 90 5.62 13.93 19.47
CA GLY A 90 4.78 14.54 18.45
C GLY A 90 5.49 14.80 17.11
N ASP A 91 6.80 14.64 17.05
CA ASP A 91 7.52 14.70 15.77
C ASP A 91 7.02 13.61 14.82
N VAL A 92 7.03 13.88 13.52
CA VAL A 92 6.60 12.95 12.49
C VAL A 92 7.81 12.52 11.65
N LEU A 93 8.04 11.22 11.59
CA LEU A 93 9.02 10.62 10.69
C LEU A 93 8.33 10.23 9.38
N VAL A 94 8.95 10.58 8.26
CA VAL A 94 8.45 10.30 6.92
C VAL A 94 9.47 9.46 6.16
N ALA A 95 9.06 8.27 5.71
CA ALA A 95 9.87 7.47 4.79
C ALA A 95 9.70 8.02 3.37
N GLU A 96 10.77 8.56 2.82
CA GLU A 96 10.84 9.02 1.43
C GLU A 96 11.57 7.98 0.60
N SER A 97 10.80 7.22 -0.20
CA SER A 97 11.33 6.05 -0.88
C SER A 97 10.50 5.65 -2.10
N ASN A 98 11.12 4.88 -2.98
CA ASN A 98 10.44 4.23 -4.10
C ASN A 98 11.04 2.84 -4.30
N LYS A 99 10.53 2.10 -5.29
CA LYS A 99 10.99 0.77 -5.65
C LYS A 99 12.52 0.75 -5.81
N PRO A 100 13.23 -0.21 -5.16
CA PRO A 100 14.66 -0.34 -5.34
C PRO A 100 15.00 -0.64 -6.81
N PRO A 101 16.14 -0.19 -7.33
CA PRO A 101 16.62 -0.60 -8.64
C PRO A 101 16.75 -2.13 -8.71
N LYS A 102 16.60 -2.69 -9.91
CA LYS A 102 16.85 -4.12 -10.12
C LYS A 102 18.30 -4.44 -9.74
N GLU A 103 18.49 -5.50 -8.96
CA GLU A 103 19.82 -5.96 -8.64
C GLU A 103 20.51 -6.48 -9.92
N PRO A 104 21.79 -6.16 -10.15
CA PRO A 104 22.53 -6.72 -11.26
C PRO A 104 22.54 -8.25 -11.20
N GLY A 105 22.10 -8.91 -12.28
CA GLY A 105 22.03 -10.37 -12.34
C GLY A 105 20.76 -11.00 -11.74
N ALA A 106 19.79 -10.20 -11.28
CA ALA A 106 18.49 -10.73 -10.88
C ALA A 106 17.86 -11.53 -12.04
N PRO A 107 17.36 -12.75 -11.80
CA PRO A 107 16.82 -13.59 -12.86
C PRO A 107 15.64 -12.88 -13.53
N GLU A 108 15.75 -12.61 -14.81
CA GLU A 108 14.62 -12.22 -15.63
C GLU A 108 13.88 -13.50 -16.04
N GLY A 109 12.61 -13.61 -15.64
CA GLY A 109 11.78 -14.70 -16.15
C GLY A 109 11.83 -14.70 -17.68
N LYS A 110 12.07 -15.85 -18.31
CA LYS A 110 12.11 -15.99 -19.78
C LYS A 110 10.73 -15.66 -20.33
N LYS A 111 10.55 -14.41 -20.77
CA LYS A 111 9.30 -13.93 -21.37
C LYS A 111 9.40 -14.05 -22.88
N GLY A 112 8.40 -14.67 -23.50
CA GLY A 112 8.27 -14.67 -24.96
C GLY A 112 8.05 -13.25 -25.52
N PRO A 113 8.06 -13.06 -26.86
CA PRO A 113 7.92 -11.75 -27.50
C PRO A 113 6.70 -10.94 -27.04
N ILE A 114 5.57 -11.60 -26.83
CA ILE A 114 4.33 -10.96 -26.32
C ILE A 114 4.53 -10.43 -24.89
N GLY A 115 5.23 -11.20 -24.04
CA GLY A 115 5.54 -10.77 -22.67
C GLY A 115 6.46 -9.54 -22.63
N GLN A 116 7.44 -9.46 -23.54
CA GLN A 116 8.33 -8.30 -23.66
C GLN A 116 7.58 -7.04 -24.12
N ILE A 117 6.63 -7.18 -25.07
CA ILE A 117 5.77 -6.06 -25.50
C ILE A 117 4.88 -5.59 -24.34
N LYS A 118 4.29 -6.54 -23.59
CA LYS A 118 3.49 -6.23 -22.40
C LYS A 118 4.30 -5.42 -21.37
N ASP A 119 5.52 -5.88 -21.05
CA ASP A 119 6.40 -5.19 -20.09
C ASP A 119 6.80 -3.78 -20.57
N PHE A 120 7.08 -3.62 -21.85
CA PHE A 120 7.41 -2.32 -22.44
C PHE A 120 6.23 -1.33 -22.34
N VAL A 121 5.01 -1.79 -22.66
CA VAL A 121 3.79 -0.96 -22.53
C VAL A 121 3.52 -0.64 -21.07
N GLN A 122 3.59 -1.66 -20.19
CA GLN A 122 3.39 -1.47 -18.75
C GLN A 122 4.42 -0.52 -18.16
N GLY A 123 5.70 -0.61 -18.54
CA GLY A 123 6.74 0.31 -18.11
C GLY A 123 6.43 1.76 -18.49
N LYS A 124 6.04 2.02 -19.76
CA LYS A 124 5.65 3.37 -20.18
C LYS A 124 4.44 3.92 -19.41
N VAL A 125 3.47 3.06 -19.12
CA VAL A 125 2.27 3.43 -18.38
C VAL A 125 2.61 3.71 -16.92
N MET A 126 3.44 2.88 -16.28
CA MET A 126 3.91 3.08 -14.90
C MET A 126 4.76 4.34 -14.74
N LYS A 127 5.59 4.68 -15.74
CA LYS A 127 6.31 5.96 -15.77
C LYS A 127 5.37 7.17 -15.72
N ARG A 128 4.30 7.17 -16.52
CA ARG A 128 3.29 8.23 -16.49
C ARG A 128 2.55 8.31 -15.16
N ALA A 129 2.46 7.20 -14.43
CA ALA A 129 1.87 7.14 -13.10
C ALA A 129 2.76 7.68 -11.97
N GLY A 130 3.97 8.16 -12.28
CA GLY A 130 4.94 8.63 -11.29
C GLY A 130 5.75 7.53 -10.59
N ALA A 131 5.66 6.27 -11.05
CA ALA A 131 6.30 5.14 -10.38
C ALA A 131 7.81 4.97 -10.68
N GLU A 132 8.39 5.77 -11.58
CA GLU A 132 9.83 5.71 -11.94
C GLU A 132 10.68 6.83 -11.30
N VAL A 133 10.19 7.45 -10.23
CA VAL A 133 10.99 8.41 -9.46
C VAL A 133 12.07 7.63 -8.70
N PRO A 134 13.36 8.06 -8.71
CA PRO A 134 14.39 7.42 -7.91
C PRO A 134 14.03 7.42 -6.42
N SER A 135 14.39 6.36 -5.70
CA SER A 135 14.18 6.30 -4.25
C SER A 135 15.13 7.26 -3.54
N ALA A 136 14.58 8.16 -2.71
CA ALA A 136 15.39 9.06 -1.88
C ALA A 136 16.13 8.31 -0.75
N ASN A 137 15.67 7.09 -0.40
CA ASN A 137 16.35 6.21 0.55
C ASN A 137 16.63 6.86 1.91
N ARG A 138 15.69 7.67 2.41
CA ARG A 138 15.84 8.42 3.65
C ARG A 138 14.57 8.45 4.49
N ILE A 139 14.78 8.79 5.76
CA ILE A 139 13.73 9.20 6.71
C ILE A 139 13.90 10.70 6.93
N THR A 140 12.83 11.46 6.81
CA THR A 140 12.76 12.89 7.11
C THR A 140 11.95 13.10 8.38
N LEU A 141 12.46 13.93 9.29
CA LEU A 141 11.75 14.38 10.48
C LEU A 141 11.05 15.71 10.19
N LEU A 142 9.79 15.77 10.57
CA LEU A 142 8.96 16.96 10.55
C LEU A 142 8.54 17.30 11.98
N ARG A 143 8.63 18.58 12.36
CA ARG A 143 8.19 19.09 13.66
C ARG A 143 7.37 20.35 13.45
N ASP A 144 6.13 20.28 13.91
CA ASP A 144 5.21 21.40 14.04
C ASP A 144 5.38 21.95 15.48
N THR A 145 5.99 23.11 15.61
CA THR A 145 6.38 23.68 16.91
C THR A 145 5.33 24.58 17.52
N ASP A 146 4.49 25.20 16.71
CA ASP A 146 3.43 26.11 17.18
C ASP A 146 2.03 25.50 17.15
N GLY A 147 1.90 24.29 16.57
CA GLY A 147 0.66 23.51 16.57
C GLY A 147 -0.33 23.95 15.50
N ASP A 148 0.09 24.68 14.48
CA ASP A 148 -0.80 25.15 13.40
C ASP A 148 -1.07 24.09 12.33
N GLY A 149 -0.34 22.99 12.37
CA GLY A 149 -0.46 21.86 11.44
C GLY A 149 0.47 21.95 10.22
N VAL A 150 1.43 22.88 10.23
CA VAL A 150 2.53 23.01 9.27
C VAL A 150 3.85 22.79 10.01
N ALA A 151 4.75 22.02 9.43
CA ALA A 151 6.05 21.76 10.07
C ALA A 151 7.07 22.86 9.75
N GLU A 152 7.53 23.61 10.76
CA GLU A 152 8.61 24.61 10.63
C GLU A 152 9.98 23.94 10.57
N THR A 153 10.12 22.77 11.20
CA THR A 153 11.37 22.01 11.14
C THR A 153 11.24 20.84 10.19
N ARG A 154 12.16 20.78 9.24
CA ARG A 154 12.31 19.66 8.31
C ARG A 154 13.78 19.27 8.22
N ASN A 155 14.14 18.11 8.72
CA ASN A 155 15.52 17.61 8.72
C ASN A 155 15.59 16.19 8.16
N VAL A 156 16.68 15.87 7.47
CA VAL A 156 17.01 14.48 7.14
C VAL A 156 17.39 13.77 8.44
N PHE A 157 16.50 12.91 8.94
CA PHE A 157 16.72 12.15 10.16
C PHE A 157 17.72 11.02 9.97
N LEU A 158 17.59 10.28 8.86
CA LEU A 158 18.47 9.17 8.50
C LEU A 158 18.48 8.99 6.97
N GLN A 159 19.65 8.71 6.40
CA GLN A 159 19.83 8.48 4.97
C GLN A 159 20.67 7.23 4.70
N GLY A 160 20.79 6.85 3.43
CA GLY A 160 21.57 5.66 3.03
C GLY A 160 20.85 4.34 3.34
N LEU A 161 19.53 4.39 3.46
CA LEU A 161 18.65 3.23 3.61
C LEU A 161 18.40 2.56 2.26
N GLN A 162 17.70 1.42 2.26
CA GLN A 162 17.35 0.71 1.04
C GLN A 162 15.83 0.63 0.87
N SER A 163 15.26 1.63 0.21
CA SER A 163 13.81 1.78 0.03
C SER A 163 13.03 1.55 1.35
N PRO A 164 13.26 2.39 2.38
CA PRO A 164 12.59 2.25 3.67
C PRO A 164 11.09 2.45 3.53
N PHE A 165 10.31 1.75 4.37
CA PHE A 165 8.86 1.91 4.39
C PHE A 165 8.34 2.02 5.85
N GLY A 166 8.00 0.93 6.51
CA GLY A 166 7.48 0.95 7.88
C GLY A 166 8.54 1.29 8.92
N MET A 167 8.09 1.90 10.01
CA MET A 167 8.93 2.29 11.16
C MET A 167 8.17 2.06 12.46
N VAL A 168 8.88 1.68 13.53
CA VAL A 168 8.34 1.61 14.89
C VAL A 168 9.43 1.87 15.92
N LEU A 169 9.12 2.67 16.93
CA LEU A 169 9.97 2.90 18.09
C LEU A 169 9.66 1.89 19.20
N VAL A 170 10.66 1.17 19.68
CA VAL A 170 10.57 0.27 20.85
C VAL A 170 11.64 0.68 21.85
N GLY A 171 11.22 1.16 23.00
CA GLY A 171 12.14 1.75 23.95
C GLY A 171 12.93 2.91 23.34
N ASN A 172 14.25 2.76 23.29
CA ASN A 172 15.16 3.74 22.70
C ASN A 172 15.74 3.28 21.35
N GLU A 173 15.08 2.37 20.64
CA GLU A 173 15.51 1.87 19.34
C GLU A 173 14.40 2.09 18.30
N LEU A 174 14.72 2.82 17.24
CA LEU A 174 13.85 2.98 16.08
C LEU A 174 14.15 1.87 15.07
N PHE A 175 13.18 0.99 14.88
CA PHE A 175 13.23 -0.08 13.87
C PHE A 175 12.66 0.43 12.56
N ILE A 176 13.32 0.09 11.44
CA ILE A 176 12.97 0.52 10.09
C ILE A 176 12.99 -0.70 9.18
N ALA A 177 11.89 -0.93 8.46
CA ALA A 177 11.81 -1.99 7.47
C ALA A 177 12.28 -1.46 6.10
N ASN A 178 13.47 -1.88 5.68
CA ASN A 178 13.98 -1.70 4.32
C ASN A 178 13.45 -2.79 3.38
N ALA A 179 13.60 -2.60 2.08
CA ALA A 179 13.16 -3.58 1.08
C ALA A 179 13.85 -4.96 1.21
N ASN A 180 15.00 -5.05 1.89
CA ASN A 180 15.80 -6.27 2.02
C ASN A 180 16.10 -6.70 3.47
N ALA A 181 15.90 -5.83 4.44
CA ALA A 181 16.27 -6.10 5.83
C ALA A 181 15.46 -5.26 6.81
N LEU A 182 15.28 -5.76 8.02
CA LEU A 182 14.92 -4.95 9.17
C LEU A 182 16.20 -4.40 9.80
N VAL A 183 16.26 -3.08 9.98
CA VAL A 183 17.39 -2.40 10.62
C VAL A 183 16.91 -1.57 11.80
N LYS A 184 17.82 -1.16 12.69
CA LYS A 184 17.53 -0.29 13.83
C LYS A 184 18.60 0.75 14.03
N VAL A 185 18.21 1.88 14.63
CA VAL A 185 19.11 2.95 15.09
C VAL A 185 18.73 3.36 16.51
N PRO A 186 19.68 3.80 17.34
CA PRO A 186 19.38 4.43 18.62
C PRO A 186 18.54 5.68 18.42
N TYR A 187 17.59 5.90 19.33
CA TYR A 187 16.73 7.08 19.35
C TYR A 187 16.77 7.74 20.73
N THR A 188 16.94 9.04 20.73
CA THR A 188 16.78 9.90 21.91
C THR A 188 15.69 10.93 21.62
N GLU A 189 14.75 11.13 22.55
CA GLU A 189 13.66 12.06 22.37
C GLU A 189 14.17 13.48 22.08
N GLY A 190 13.56 14.13 21.09
CA GLY A 190 13.89 15.49 20.67
C GLY A 190 15.03 15.61 19.67
N GLN A 191 15.80 14.52 19.40
CA GLN A 191 16.83 14.56 18.36
C GLN A 191 16.24 14.78 16.97
N THR A 192 16.95 15.52 16.13
CA THR A 192 16.53 15.85 14.76
C THR A 192 17.26 15.05 13.69
N ALA A 193 18.24 14.25 14.09
CA ALA A 193 19.01 13.33 13.26
C ALA A 193 19.42 12.09 14.05
N ALA A 194 19.48 10.94 13.42
CA ALA A 194 19.91 9.70 14.05
C ALA A 194 21.39 9.75 14.47
N ALA A 195 21.69 9.23 15.65
CA ALA A 195 23.04 9.27 16.25
C ALA A 195 23.95 8.12 15.77
N GLY A 196 23.82 7.64 14.54
CA GLY A 196 24.69 6.59 14.04
C GLY A 196 24.15 5.89 12.78
N ALA A 197 24.96 4.97 12.26
CA ALA A 197 24.55 4.15 11.13
C ALA A 197 23.54 3.07 11.56
N PRO A 198 22.61 2.69 10.68
CA PRO A 198 21.65 1.63 10.98
C PRO A 198 22.35 0.26 11.14
N VAL A 199 21.94 -0.48 12.18
CA VAL A 199 22.41 -1.84 12.45
C VAL A 199 21.36 -2.83 11.97
N LYS A 200 21.78 -3.85 11.21
CA LYS A 200 20.89 -4.91 10.74
C LYS A 200 20.41 -5.77 11.90
N VAL A 201 19.10 -5.98 11.99
CA VAL A 201 18.44 -6.87 12.93
C VAL A 201 18.29 -8.26 12.31
N THR A 202 17.69 -8.33 11.10
CA THR A 202 17.49 -9.57 10.34
C THR A 202 17.31 -9.28 8.86
N ASP A 203 17.68 -10.26 8.01
CA ASP A 203 17.40 -10.16 6.57
C ASP A 203 15.91 -10.44 6.30
N LEU A 204 15.36 -9.78 5.28
CA LEU A 204 14.02 -10.01 4.79
C LEU A 204 14.09 -10.50 3.34
N PRO A 205 13.11 -11.30 2.87
CA PRO A 205 13.08 -11.74 1.48
C PRO A 205 13.23 -10.57 0.50
N ALA A 206 14.25 -10.64 -0.35
CA ALA A 206 14.68 -9.57 -1.27
C ALA A 206 14.96 -10.13 -2.68
N GLY A 207 15.72 -9.43 -3.52
CA GLY A 207 16.01 -9.80 -4.90
C GLY A 207 14.95 -9.26 -5.86
N ILE A 208 14.20 -10.11 -6.53
CA ILE A 208 13.08 -9.66 -7.35
C ILE A 208 11.99 -9.12 -6.43
N ASN A 209 11.98 -7.84 -6.17
CA ASN A 209 11.00 -7.19 -5.29
C ASN A 209 9.84 -6.61 -6.13
N HIS A 210 8.92 -7.46 -6.60
CA HIS A 210 7.71 -6.98 -7.27
C HIS A 210 6.89 -6.14 -6.31
N HIS A 211 6.56 -6.69 -5.13
CA HIS A 211 5.98 -5.96 -4.00
C HIS A 211 7.11 -5.71 -2.97
N TRP A 212 7.73 -4.55 -3.06
CA TRP A 212 8.94 -4.21 -2.33
C TRP A 212 8.70 -3.62 -0.93
N THR A 213 7.54 -3.03 -0.71
CA THR A 213 7.17 -2.39 0.56
C THR A 213 7.15 -3.41 1.69
N LYS A 214 7.68 -3.01 2.85
CA LYS A 214 7.66 -3.79 4.07
C LYS A 214 7.27 -2.90 5.23
N ASN A 215 6.13 -3.18 5.85
CA ASN A 215 5.71 -2.47 7.04
C ASN A 215 6.17 -3.20 8.29
N VAL A 216 6.28 -2.48 9.41
CA VAL A 216 6.65 -3.03 10.71
C VAL A 216 5.85 -2.37 11.81
N ILE A 217 5.34 -3.18 12.74
CA ILE A 217 4.75 -2.74 14.01
C ILE A 217 5.25 -3.63 15.14
N ALA A 218 5.16 -3.14 16.38
CA ALA A 218 5.51 -3.90 17.58
C ALA A 218 4.25 -4.41 18.29
N ASN A 219 4.38 -5.49 19.08
CA ASN A 219 3.39 -5.84 20.08
C ASN A 219 3.46 -4.86 21.28
N GLU A 220 2.51 -4.98 22.20
CA GLU A 220 2.33 -4.02 23.30
C GLU A 220 3.54 -3.89 24.22
N ASP A 221 4.24 -5.01 24.51
CA ASP A 221 5.42 -5.02 25.37
C ASP A 221 6.73 -4.75 24.61
N GLY A 222 6.68 -4.59 23.29
CA GLY A 222 7.85 -4.36 22.45
C GLY A 222 8.80 -5.55 22.29
N SER A 223 8.41 -6.75 22.74
CA SER A 223 9.24 -7.95 22.63
C SER A 223 9.29 -8.55 21.23
N LYS A 224 8.26 -8.30 20.41
CA LYS A 224 8.09 -8.83 19.07
C LYS A 224 7.75 -7.72 18.08
N LEU A 225 8.27 -7.87 16.87
CA LEU A 225 7.93 -7.06 15.70
C LEU A 225 7.20 -7.93 14.68
N TYR A 226 6.21 -7.35 14.02
CA TYR A 226 5.50 -7.99 12.91
C TYR A 226 5.85 -7.25 11.63
N VAL A 227 6.33 -7.99 10.62
CA VAL A 227 6.85 -7.41 9.37
C VAL A 227 6.12 -8.00 8.17
N THR A 228 5.51 -7.14 7.35
CA THR A 228 4.87 -7.57 6.10
C THR A 228 5.90 -7.82 5.00
N VAL A 229 5.70 -8.87 4.22
CA VAL A 229 6.50 -9.18 3.03
C VAL A 229 5.55 -9.57 1.90
N GLY A 230 5.42 -8.73 0.90
CA GLY A 230 4.59 -9.00 -0.28
C GLY A 230 5.19 -10.07 -1.20
N SER A 231 4.36 -10.64 -2.06
CA SER A 231 4.76 -11.63 -3.06
C SER A 231 5.76 -11.05 -4.08
N ASN A 232 6.49 -11.93 -4.74
CA ASN A 232 7.42 -11.58 -5.81
C ASN A 232 6.72 -11.44 -7.18
N SER A 233 5.48 -11.89 -7.27
CA SER A 233 4.75 -11.98 -8.54
C SER A 233 3.25 -11.79 -8.32
N ASN A 234 2.47 -11.78 -9.41
CA ASN A 234 1.00 -11.74 -9.32
C ASN A 234 0.42 -13.09 -8.85
N VAL A 235 0.90 -14.21 -9.42
CA VAL A 235 0.36 -15.56 -9.18
C VAL A 235 1.44 -16.65 -9.16
N GLY A 236 2.67 -16.33 -8.80
CA GLY A 236 3.79 -17.29 -8.78
C GLY A 236 4.45 -17.51 -10.15
N GLU A 237 4.28 -16.59 -11.11
CA GLU A 237 4.82 -16.71 -12.46
C GLU A 237 6.36 -16.66 -12.56
N ASN A 238 7.05 -16.25 -11.49
CA ASN A 238 8.52 -16.30 -11.39
C ASN A 238 9.03 -17.62 -10.77
N GLY A 239 8.14 -18.59 -10.53
CA GLY A 239 8.41 -19.85 -9.82
C GLY A 239 8.01 -19.77 -8.35
N LEU A 240 7.50 -20.89 -7.81
CA LEU A 240 7.06 -20.94 -6.42
C LEU A 240 8.22 -20.83 -5.43
N GLU A 241 9.43 -21.23 -5.83
CA GLU A 241 10.65 -21.09 -5.04
C GLU A 241 10.99 -19.60 -4.80
N ALA A 242 10.69 -18.73 -5.76
CA ALA A 242 10.90 -17.28 -5.62
C ALA A 242 9.90 -16.63 -4.63
N GLU A 243 8.88 -17.36 -4.23
CA GLU A 243 7.86 -16.92 -3.26
C GLU A 243 8.13 -17.44 -1.83
N GLU A 244 9.23 -18.14 -1.60
CA GLU A 244 9.56 -18.65 -0.27
C GLU A 244 9.70 -17.50 0.74
N GLY A 245 8.96 -17.58 1.86
CA GLY A 245 8.93 -16.55 2.89
C GLY A 245 8.22 -15.25 2.50
N ARG A 246 7.54 -15.21 1.35
CA ARG A 246 6.79 -14.07 0.83
C ARG A 246 5.28 -14.27 0.96
N ALA A 247 4.52 -13.25 0.56
CA ALA A 247 3.07 -13.20 0.75
C ALA A 247 2.70 -13.51 2.21
N ALA A 248 3.38 -12.86 3.15
CA ALA A 248 3.42 -13.28 4.55
C ALA A 248 3.60 -12.10 5.51
N ILE A 249 3.31 -12.39 6.78
CA ILE A 249 3.73 -11.58 7.92
C ILE A 249 4.73 -12.41 8.74
N TRP A 250 5.88 -11.82 9.03
CA TRP A 250 6.92 -12.40 9.88
C TRP A 250 6.81 -11.82 11.28
N GLU A 251 6.99 -12.68 12.29
CA GLU A 251 7.23 -12.28 13.67
C GLU A 251 8.74 -12.33 13.92
N VAL A 252 9.30 -11.25 14.45
CA VAL A 252 10.73 -11.08 14.71
C VAL A 252 10.94 -10.72 16.18
N ASP A 253 11.81 -11.42 16.86
CA ASP A 253 12.22 -11.09 18.23
C ASP A 253 13.09 -9.82 18.23
N THR A 254 12.74 -8.83 19.05
CA THR A 254 13.43 -7.52 19.07
C THR A 254 14.87 -7.58 19.55
N LYS A 255 15.21 -8.57 20.39
CA LYS A 255 16.53 -8.71 20.99
C LYS A 255 17.46 -9.59 20.15
N SER A 256 16.98 -10.77 19.76
CA SER A 256 17.79 -11.75 19.04
C SER A 256 17.77 -11.57 17.51
N GLY A 257 16.72 -10.95 16.96
CA GLY A 257 16.48 -10.87 15.51
C GLY A 257 16.00 -12.22 14.91
N GLU A 258 15.78 -13.25 15.74
CA GLU A 258 15.19 -14.52 15.30
C GLU A 258 13.78 -14.29 14.76
N LYS A 259 13.43 -14.98 13.68
CA LYS A 259 12.13 -14.78 13.02
C LYS A 259 11.45 -16.07 12.66
N ARG A 260 10.10 -16.03 12.63
CA ARG A 260 9.25 -17.11 12.12
C ARG A 260 8.14 -16.55 11.27
N LEU A 261 7.57 -17.38 10.41
CA LEU A 261 6.34 -17.01 9.71
C LEU A 261 5.19 -16.97 10.73
N PHE A 262 4.54 -15.80 10.83
CA PHE A 262 3.36 -15.61 11.68
C PHE A 262 2.08 -15.96 10.91
N ALA A 263 1.95 -15.46 9.66
CA ALA A 263 0.84 -15.77 8.77
C ALA A 263 1.32 -15.79 7.31
N SER A 264 0.63 -16.52 6.44
CA SER A 264 1.00 -16.69 5.04
C SER A 264 -0.21 -16.68 4.10
N GLY A 265 0.04 -16.62 2.79
CA GLY A 265 -1.03 -16.58 1.80
C GLY A 265 -1.71 -15.21 1.65
N LEU A 266 -1.11 -14.16 2.18
CA LEU A 266 -1.50 -12.78 2.06
C LEU A 266 -0.70 -12.16 0.89
N ARG A 267 -1.27 -12.08 -0.32
CA ARG A 267 -0.50 -11.75 -1.54
C ARG A 267 0.43 -10.54 -1.36
N ASN A 268 -0.10 -9.41 -0.96
CA ASN A 268 0.69 -8.21 -0.69
C ASN A 268 0.14 -7.47 0.53
N PRO A 269 0.46 -7.95 1.75
CA PRO A 269 0.07 -7.27 2.97
C PRO A 269 0.90 -5.98 3.14
N ASN A 270 0.27 -4.89 3.59
CA ASN A 270 0.92 -3.61 3.78
C ASN A 270 0.63 -3.01 5.17
N GLY A 271 -0.28 -2.06 5.26
CA GLY A 271 -0.65 -1.42 6.51
C GLY A 271 -1.08 -2.45 7.56
N MET A 272 -0.54 -2.34 8.76
CA MET A 272 -0.92 -3.14 9.91
C MET A 272 -1.30 -2.25 11.09
N GLY A 273 -2.18 -2.76 11.96
CA GLY A 273 -2.55 -2.10 13.20
C GLY A 273 -3.15 -3.08 14.20
N TRP A 274 -2.99 -2.76 15.48
CA TRP A 274 -3.69 -3.45 16.56
C TRP A 274 -5.06 -2.80 16.74
N GLU A 275 -6.12 -3.60 16.63
CA GLU A 275 -7.46 -3.12 16.91
C GLU A 275 -7.55 -2.76 18.43
N PRO A 276 -8.00 -1.52 18.77
CA PRO A 276 -7.82 -1.02 20.13
C PRO A 276 -8.59 -1.77 21.21
N GLU A 277 -9.75 -2.36 20.91
CA GLU A 277 -10.63 -3.05 21.87
C GLU A 277 -10.16 -4.48 22.13
N THR A 278 -9.95 -5.25 21.05
CA THR A 278 -9.64 -6.69 21.12
C THR A 278 -8.15 -7.01 21.09
N LYS A 279 -7.31 -6.03 20.79
CA LYS A 279 -5.86 -6.21 20.57
C LYS A 279 -5.54 -7.21 19.48
N THR A 280 -6.45 -7.42 18.54
CA THR A 280 -6.24 -8.27 17.38
C THR A 280 -5.39 -7.54 16.35
N LEU A 281 -4.43 -8.24 15.74
CA LEU A 281 -3.65 -7.73 14.62
C LEU A 281 -4.52 -7.70 13.36
N TRP A 282 -4.53 -6.57 12.67
CA TRP A 282 -5.20 -6.39 11.38
C TRP A 282 -4.21 -5.93 10.32
N THR A 283 -4.50 -6.28 9.06
CA THR A 283 -3.73 -5.82 7.89
C THR A 283 -4.64 -5.55 6.70
N VAL A 284 -4.19 -4.64 5.83
CA VAL A 284 -4.76 -4.47 4.49
C VAL A 284 -3.91 -5.22 3.47
N VAL A 285 -4.57 -5.81 2.46
CA VAL A 285 -3.91 -6.66 1.47
C VAL A 285 -4.36 -6.30 0.07
N ASN A 286 -3.38 -6.12 -0.82
CA ASN A 286 -3.63 -6.03 -2.25
C ASN A 286 -3.70 -7.44 -2.84
N GLU A 287 -4.86 -7.80 -3.37
CA GLU A 287 -5.13 -9.13 -3.91
C GLU A 287 -4.64 -9.26 -5.36
N ARG A 288 -4.82 -10.43 -5.94
CA ARG A 288 -4.33 -10.77 -7.28
C ARG A 288 -5.06 -10.01 -8.39
N ASP A 289 -4.32 -9.75 -9.46
CA ASP A 289 -4.75 -9.00 -10.64
C ASP A 289 -5.08 -9.93 -11.84
N GLU A 290 -5.60 -9.36 -12.93
CA GLU A 290 -5.73 -9.98 -14.26
C GLU A 290 -6.81 -11.06 -14.38
N ILE A 291 -7.88 -10.97 -13.60
CA ILE A 291 -9.09 -11.80 -13.75
C ILE A 291 -10.38 -11.00 -13.84
N GLY A 292 -10.27 -9.74 -14.21
CA GLY A 292 -11.38 -8.83 -14.48
C GLY A 292 -11.37 -7.58 -13.62
N SER A 293 -12.12 -6.57 -14.07
CA SER A 293 -12.28 -5.30 -13.35
C SER A 293 -13.10 -5.44 -12.06
N ASP A 294 -13.94 -6.47 -11.96
CA ASP A 294 -14.80 -6.76 -10.80
C ASP A 294 -14.22 -7.82 -9.85
N LEU A 295 -12.96 -8.27 -10.09
CA LEU A 295 -12.33 -9.35 -9.32
C LEU A 295 -10.80 -9.18 -9.33
N VAL A 296 -10.09 -9.29 -8.21
CA VAL A 296 -10.50 -9.67 -6.85
C VAL A 296 -10.62 -8.42 -6.00
N PRO A 297 -11.55 -8.34 -5.03
CA PRO A 297 -11.53 -7.25 -4.07
C PRO A 297 -10.26 -7.30 -3.23
N ASP A 298 -9.61 -6.15 -3.08
CA ASP A 298 -8.63 -5.93 -2.02
C ASP A 298 -9.34 -5.94 -0.66
N TYR A 299 -8.62 -6.22 0.43
CA TYR A 299 -9.32 -6.47 1.68
C TYR A 299 -8.58 -5.99 2.93
N LEU A 300 -9.36 -5.87 4.02
CA LEU A 300 -8.95 -5.69 5.38
C LEU A 300 -9.28 -6.97 6.16
N THR A 301 -8.31 -7.53 6.90
CA THR A 301 -8.51 -8.79 7.61
C THR A 301 -7.75 -8.85 8.92
N SER A 302 -8.34 -9.55 9.89
CA SER A 302 -7.65 -9.97 11.11
C SER A 302 -6.59 -11.03 10.81
N VAL A 303 -5.46 -10.96 11.50
CA VAL A 303 -4.33 -11.88 11.26
C VAL A 303 -4.18 -12.82 12.45
N LYS A 304 -4.21 -14.11 12.18
CA LYS A 304 -4.08 -15.17 13.19
C LYS A 304 -2.74 -15.89 13.05
N ASP A 305 -2.14 -16.24 14.17
CA ASP A 305 -0.90 -17.04 14.19
C ASP A 305 -1.09 -18.39 13.49
N GLY A 306 -0.16 -18.75 12.62
CA GLY A 306 -0.18 -19.98 11.82
C GLY A 306 -1.20 -20.01 10.69
N ALA A 307 -1.96 -18.90 10.47
CA ALA A 307 -3.02 -18.88 9.45
C ALA A 307 -2.48 -18.81 8.03
N PHE A 308 -3.30 -19.34 7.10
CA PHE A 308 -3.08 -19.28 5.66
C PHE A 308 -4.31 -18.62 4.97
N TYR A 309 -4.05 -17.62 4.11
CA TYR A 309 -5.09 -16.80 3.47
C TYR A 309 -5.29 -17.08 1.98
N GLY A 310 -4.65 -18.11 1.43
CA GLY A 310 -4.97 -18.69 0.12
C GLY A 310 -3.92 -18.48 -0.96
N TRP A 311 -3.32 -17.31 -1.09
CA TRP A 311 -2.36 -17.03 -2.16
C TRP A 311 -1.12 -17.95 -2.07
N PRO A 312 -0.57 -18.53 -3.17
CA PRO A 312 -0.98 -18.27 -4.55
C PRO A 312 -2.07 -19.20 -5.08
N TRP A 313 -2.45 -20.29 -4.39
CA TRP A 313 -3.33 -21.34 -4.89
C TRP A 313 -4.81 -21.00 -4.91
N SER A 314 -5.19 -20.01 -4.11
CA SER A 314 -6.55 -19.48 -4.11
C SER A 314 -6.52 -17.97 -3.83
N TYR A 315 -7.62 -17.29 -4.14
CA TYR A 315 -7.84 -15.87 -3.88
C TYR A 315 -9.09 -15.70 -3.03
N TYR A 316 -9.13 -14.65 -2.25
CA TYR A 316 -10.24 -14.31 -1.35
C TYR A 316 -10.79 -15.53 -0.60
N GLY A 317 -9.91 -16.23 0.14
CA GLY A 317 -10.19 -17.51 0.78
C GLY A 317 -10.06 -18.70 -0.16
N GLY A 318 -11.08 -19.58 -0.22
CA GLY A 318 -11.03 -20.87 -0.92
C GLY A 318 -11.32 -20.83 -2.43
N ASN A 319 -11.33 -19.66 -3.09
CA ASN A 319 -11.57 -19.58 -4.53
C ASN A 319 -10.31 -19.99 -5.29
N VAL A 320 -10.31 -21.18 -5.90
CA VAL A 320 -9.13 -21.78 -6.56
C VAL A 320 -8.61 -20.92 -7.70
N ASP A 321 -7.31 -20.58 -7.69
CA ASP A 321 -6.63 -20.01 -8.86
C ASP A 321 -6.05 -21.12 -9.73
N ILE A 322 -6.71 -21.41 -10.84
CA ILE A 322 -6.35 -22.50 -11.76
C ILE A 322 -5.03 -22.24 -12.52
N ARG A 323 -4.48 -21.01 -12.48
CA ARG A 323 -3.20 -20.70 -13.15
C ARG A 323 -1.98 -21.22 -12.39
N VAL A 324 -2.12 -21.42 -11.09
CA VAL A 324 -1.01 -21.84 -10.23
C VAL A 324 -0.87 -23.36 -10.27
N GLN A 325 0.30 -23.84 -10.62
CA GLN A 325 0.61 -25.27 -10.69
C GLN A 325 1.92 -25.61 -10.00
N PRO A 326 2.03 -26.74 -9.30
CA PRO A 326 0.95 -27.72 -9.05
C PRO A 326 -0.10 -27.16 -8.06
N GLN A 327 -1.33 -27.62 -8.20
CA GLN A 327 -2.41 -27.28 -7.25
C GLN A 327 -2.15 -27.89 -5.86
N GLN A 328 -2.63 -27.20 -4.82
CA GLN A 328 -2.49 -27.62 -3.41
C GLN A 328 -3.86 -27.62 -2.72
N PRO A 329 -4.74 -28.61 -3.04
CA PRO A 329 -6.12 -28.61 -2.51
C PRO A 329 -6.20 -28.62 -0.99
N ASP A 330 -5.26 -29.31 -0.32
CA ASP A 330 -5.20 -29.34 1.16
C ASP A 330 -4.87 -27.98 1.79
N LYS A 331 -4.10 -27.15 1.08
CA LYS A 331 -3.85 -25.76 1.51
C LYS A 331 -5.04 -24.87 1.22
N VAL A 332 -5.65 -25.02 0.05
CA VAL A 332 -6.86 -24.26 -0.32
C VAL A 332 -8.00 -24.52 0.67
N ALA A 333 -8.17 -25.78 1.10
CA ALA A 333 -9.19 -26.14 2.09
C ALA A 333 -8.97 -25.48 3.48
N LYS A 334 -7.74 -25.03 3.78
CA LYS A 334 -7.40 -24.33 5.02
C LYS A 334 -7.37 -22.81 4.86
N ALA A 335 -7.57 -22.29 3.65
CA ALA A 335 -7.52 -20.86 3.40
C ALA A 335 -8.64 -20.12 4.13
N ILE A 336 -8.26 -19.13 4.92
CA ILE A 336 -9.20 -18.26 5.64
C ILE A 336 -9.70 -17.18 4.67
N ALA A 337 -11.04 -17.01 4.60
CA ALA A 337 -11.61 -15.88 3.89
C ALA A 337 -11.35 -14.57 4.66
N PRO A 338 -11.04 -13.47 3.94
CA PRO A 338 -10.89 -12.16 4.56
C PRO A 338 -12.15 -11.69 5.29
N ASP A 339 -11.97 -10.87 6.33
CA ASP A 339 -13.07 -10.36 7.13
C ASP A 339 -13.90 -9.28 6.39
N TYR A 340 -13.25 -8.46 5.53
CA TYR A 340 -13.91 -7.32 4.91
C TYR A 340 -13.26 -6.92 3.59
N ALA A 341 -14.05 -6.89 2.52
CA ALA A 341 -13.63 -6.38 1.22
C ALA A 341 -13.66 -4.84 1.17
N LEU A 342 -12.62 -4.25 0.61
CA LEU A 342 -12.49 -2.80 0.41
C LEU A 342 -12.95 -2.34 -0.99
N GLY A 343 -13.24 -3.29 -1.87
CA GLY A 343 -13.54 -3.06 -3.28
C GLY A 343 -12.41 -3.51 -4.20
N THR A 344 -12.73 -3.67 -5.49
CA THR A 344 -11.78 -4.23 -6.46
C THR A 344 -10.70 -3.23 -6.85
N HIS A 345 -9.43 -3.67 -6.74
CA HIS A 345 -8.25 -2.96 -7.20
C HIS A 345 -8.04 -1.56 -6.58
N VAL A 346 -8.48 -1.33 -5.34
CA VAL A 346 -8.29 -0.04 -4.66
C VAL A 346 -6.84 0.18 -4.19
N ALA A 347 -6.03 -0.88 -4.16
CA ALA A 347 -4.63 -0.88 -3.72
C ALA A 347 -4.44 -0.27 -2.33
N PRO A 348 -4.99 -0.89 -1.26
CA PRO A 348 -4.86 -0.36 0.09
C PRO A 348 -3.43 -0.53 0.61
N LEU A 349 -2.79 0.55 1.06
CA LEU A 349 -1.42 0.57 1.54
C LEU A 349 -1.32 1.00 3.00
N GLY A 350 -2.10 2.00 3.43
CA GLY A 350 -2.10 2.51 4.78
C GLY A 350 -3.23 1.92 5.63
N LEU A 351 -2.97 1.69 6.92
CA LEU A 351 -3.98 1.31 7.92
C LEU A 351 -3.65 2.02 9.23
N ALA A 352 -4.61 2.75 9.78
CA ALA A 352 -4.53 3.33 11.11
C ALA A 352 -5.87 3.20 11.83
N PHE A 353 -5.89 2.55 12.98
CA PHE A 353 -7.08 2.55 13.83
C PHE A 353 -7.33 3.93 14.40
N SER A 354 -8.58 4.35 14.40
CA SER A 354 -9.00 5.62 14.95
C SER A 354 -8.96 5.62 16.48
N SER A 355 -9.04 6.82 17.03
CA SER A 355 -9.11 7.06 18.48
C SER A 355 -10.20 8.09 18.77
N PRO A 356 -10.92 7.99 19.89
CA PRO A 356 -11.84 9.03 20.33
C PRO A 356 -11.15 10.39 20.53
N ARG A 357 -9.83 10.38 20.70
CA ARG A 357 -9.05 11.60 20.80
C ARG A 357 -8.88 12.24 19.43
N GLY A 358 -9.34 13.48 19.29
CA GLY A 358 -9.17 14.26 18.05
C GLY A 358 -10.13 13.93 16.93
N MET A 359 -11.01 12.91 17.08
CA MET A 359 -12.01 12.54 16.09
C MET A 359 -13.44 12.75 16.61
N PRO A 360 -14.37 13.21 15.76
CA PRO A 360 -15.80 13.17 16.07
C PRO A 360 -16.29 11.76 16.32
N ALA A 361 -17.40 11.61 17.07
CA ALA A 361 -17.94 10.32 17.47
C ALA A 361 -18.16 9.33 16.31
N GLU A 362 -18.55 9.82 15.14
CA GLU A 362 -18.79 9.00 13.94
C GLU A 362 -17.51 8.42 13.30
N TYR A 363 -16.33 8.90 13.70
CA TYR A 363 -15.00 8.44 13.27
C TYR A 363 -14.16 7.92 14.45
N ALA A 364 -14.74 7.78 15.64
CA ALA A 364 -14.00 7.41 16.86
C ALA A 364 -13.68 5.91 16.96
N ALA A 365 -14.48 5.04 16.34
CA ALA A 365 -14.31 3.59 16.39
C ALA A 365 -14.28 3.01 14.97
N GLY A 366 -13.08 2.68 14.49
CA GLY A 366 -12.86 2.13 13.16
C GLY A 366 -11.44 2.32 12.68
N ALA A 367 -11.25 2.15 11.39
CA ALA A 367 -9.93 2.22 10.77
C ALA A 367 -9.93 3.13 9.52
N PHE A 368 -8.92 3.98 9.42
CA PHE A 368 -8.61 4.72 8.19
C PHE A 368 -7.75 3.85 7.30
N VAL A 369 -8.12 3.76 6.02
CA VAL A 369 -7.40 3.00 4.99
C VAL A 369 -7.01 3.93 3.86
N GLY A 370 -5.72 4.02 3.58
CA GLY A 370 -5.18 4.73 2.43
C GLY A 370 -5.26 3.84 1.18
N GLU A 371 -6.12 4.21 0.23
CA GLU A 371 -6.31 3.51 -1.05
C GLU A 371 -5.52 4.23 -2.15
N HIS A 372 -4.40 3.63 -2.56
CA HIS A 372 -3.48 4.22 -3.54
C HIS A 372 -4.08 4.35 -4.95
N GLY A 373 -5.07 3.53 -5.25
CA GLY A 373 -5.85 3.57 -6.47
C GLY A 373 -5.41 2.58 -7.54
N SER A 374 -6.38 2.20 -8.38
CA SER A 374 -6.27 1.13 -9.37
C SER A 374 -5.35 1.50 -10.54
N TRP A 375 -4.73 0.48 -11.11
CA TRP A 375 -4.00 0.58 -12.37
C TRP A 375 -4.63 -0.29 -13.48
N ASN A 376 -5.50 -1.21 -13.11
CA ASN A 376 -6.05 -2.27 -13.96
C ASN A 376 -7.59 -2.41 -13.84
N ARG A 377 -8.30 -1.34 -13.49
CA ARG A 377 -9.76 -1.30 -13.38
C ARG A 377 -10.35 -0.14 -14.17
N GLN A 378 -11.49 -0.35 -14.81
CA GLN A 378 -12.28 0.67 -15.47
C GLN A 378 -13.76 0.56 -15.04
N PRO A 379 -14.38 1.63 -14.50
CA PRO A 379 -13.74 2.90 -14.10
C PRO A 379 -12.69 2.70 -13.00
N GLN A 380 -11.81 3.69 -12.81
CA GLN A 380 -10.80 3.71 -11.75
C GLN A 380 -11.47 3.62 -10.37
N SER A 381 -10.77 2.98 -9.41
CA SER A 381 -11.19 2.81 -8.01
C SER A 381 -10.08 3.21 -7.05
N GLY A 382 -10.41 3.46 -5.77
CA GLY A 382 -9.48 3.98 -4.79
C GLY A 382 -9.17 5.47 -5.00
N TYR A 383 -7.90 5.89 -4.87
CA TYR A 383 -7.44 7.29 -4.91
C TYR A 383 -8.11 8.14 -3.83
N LYS A 384 -8.21 7.61 -2.62
CA LYS A 384 -8.85 8.26 -1.49
C LYS A 384 -8.41 7.61 -0.17
N VAL A 385 -8.75 8.23 0.94
CA VAL A 385 -8.74 7.58 2.24
C VAL A 385 -10.18 7.29 2.61
N VAL A 386 -10.45 6.06 3.00
CA VAL A 386 -11.76 5.65 3.53
C VAL A 386 -11.68 5.37 5.02
N PHE A 387 -12.81 5.53 5.70
CA PHE A 387 -13.00 5.10 7.08
C PHE A 387 -13.92 3.90 7.12
N VAL A 388 -13.43 2.78 7.65
CA VAL A 388 -14.20 1.56 7.87
C VAL A 388 -14.66 1.54 9.33
N PRO A 389 -15.97 1.63 9.63
CA PRO A 389 -16.47 1.57 11.00
C PRO A 389 -16.24 0.19 11.62
N PHE A 390 -15.97 0.15 12.95
CA PHE A 390 -15.84 -1.07 13.73
C PHE A 390 -16.84 -1.08 14.89
N ILE A 391 -17.38 -2.27 15.18
CA ILE A 391 -18.20 -2.52 16.35
C ILE A 391 -17.76 -3.86 16.98
N GLY A 392 -17.42 -3.87 18.27
CA GLY A 392 -16.96 -5.07 18.96
C GLY A 392 -15.71 -5.68 18.29
N GLY A 393 -14.76 -4.85 17.86
CA GLY A 393 -13.52 -5.27 17.23
C GLY A 393 -13.64 -5.80 15.81
N LYS A 394 -14.79 -5.60 15.11
CA LYS A 394 -15.02 -6.07 13.74
C LYS A 394 -15.52 -4.96 12.82
N PRO A 395 -15.07 -4.96 11.54
CA PRO A 395 -15.55 -4.01 10.56
C PRO A 395 -17.03 -4.23 10.23
N THR A 396 -17.75 -3.15 10.01
CA THR A 396 -19.21 -3.18 9.77
C THR A 396 -19.65 -2.13 8.76
N GLY A 397 -20.81 -2.36 8.15
CA GLY A 397 -21.43 -1.42 7.20
C GLY A 397 -20.61 -1.18 5.95
N GLN A 398 -20.83 -0.03 5.31
CA GLN A 398 -20.05 0.45 4.17
C GLN A 398 -18.97 1.42 4.64
N PRO A 399 -17.80 1.48 3.97
CA PRO A 399 -16.78 2.46 4.30
C PRO A 399 -17.30 3.87 3.94
N LYS A 400 -16.86 4.85 4.71
CA LYS A 400 -17.14 6.26 4.44
C LYS A 400 -15.95 6.88 3.73
N ASP A 401 -16.17 7.63 2.66
CA ASP A 401 -15.13 8.46 2.06
C ASP A 401 -14.69 9.52 3.08
N PHE A 402 -13.39 9.56 3.38
CA PHE A 402 -12.84 10.47 4.39
C PHE A 402 -11.94 11.56 3.78
N LEU A 403 -11.02 11.20 2.89
CA LEU A 403 -10.20 12.17 2.20
C LEU A 403 -10.21 11.87 0.70
N THR A 404 -10.72 12.81 -0.09
CA THR A 404 -11.03 12.64 -1.52
C THR A 404 -10.39 13.73 -2.38
N GLY A 405 -10.62 13.70 -3.69
CA GLY A 405 -10.10 14.71 -4.62
C GLY A 405 -8.70 14.41 -5.15
N PHE A 406 -8.16 13.21 -4.93
CA PHE A 406 -6.86 12.83 -5.47
C PHE A 406 -6.85 12.60 -6.98
N LEU A 407 -8.02 12.36 -7.59
CA LEU A 407 -8.21 12.44 -9.04
C LEU A 407 -8.88 13.77 -9.40
N ASN A 408 -8.40 14.43 -10.45
CA ASN A 408 -9.07 15.57 -11.03
C ASN A 408 -10.22 15.15 -11.96
N ALA A 409 -10.94 16.12 -12.54
CA ALA A 409 -12.09 15.86 -13.43
C ALA A 409 -11.72 15.06 -14.69
N GLU A 410 -10.47 15.12 -15.15
CA GLU A 410 -9.96 14.37 -16.29
C GLU A 410 -9.49 12.95 -15.92
N GLY A 411 -9.62 12.53 -14.64
CA GLY A 411 -9.15 11.24 -14.13
C GLY A 411 -7.64 11.13 -14.02
N LYS A 412 -6.92 12.26 -13.87
CA LYS A 412 -5.48 12.30 -13.63
C LYS A 412 -5.23 12.43 -12.13
N ALA A 413 -4.14 11.81 -11.65
CA ALA A 413 -3.79 11.81 -10.25
C ALA A 413 -3.05 13.09 -9.84
N GLN A 414 -3.71 13.91 -9.02
CA GLN A 414 -3.08 15.03 -8.32
C GLN A 414 -2.25 14.51 -7.14
N GLY A 415 -2.67 13.42 -6.53
CA GLY A 415 -2.01 12.72 -5.46
C GLY A 415 -2.45 11.26 -5.37
N ARG A 416 -1.78 10.49 -4.50
CA ARG A 416 -2.12 9.10 -4.17
C ARG A 416 -1.85 8.82 -2.70
N PRO A 417 -2.87 8.51 -1.89
CA PRO A 417 -2.68 8.17 -0.48
C PRO A 417 -1.89 6.87 -0.31
N VAL A 418 -0.95 6.85 0.61
CA VAL A 418 -0.15 5.67 0.96
C VAL A 418 -0.26 5.38 2.45
N GLY A 419 0.76 5.69 3.22
CA GLY A 419 0.78 5.51 4.66
C GLY A 419 -0.16 6.48 5.36
N VAL A 420 -0.87 6.00 6.37
CA VAL A 420 -1.71 6.81 7.25
C VAL A 420 -1.35 6.55 8.70
N ALA A 421 -1.37 7.58 9.53
CA ALA A 421 -1.13 7.50 10.97
C ALA A 421 -1.92 8.57 11.70
N LEU A 422 -2.12 8.42 13.01
CA LEU A 422 -2.62 9.52 13.83
C LEU A 422 -1.45 10.31 14.40
N ASP A 423 -1.57 11.63 14.43
CA ASP A 423 -0.66 12.47 15.20
C ASP A 423 -0.95 12.42 16.72
N LYS A 424 -0.13 13.07 17.51
CA LYS A 424 -0.28 13.11 18.98
C LYS A 424 -1.60 13.74 19.42
N ALA A 425 -2.20 14.63 18.62
CA ALA A 425 -3.48 15.26 18.87
C ALA A 425 -4.68 14.40 18.41
N GLY A 426 -4.44 13.33 17.65
CA GLY A 426 -5.44 12.45 17.07
C GLY A 426 -5.90 12.87 15.67
N ALA A 427 -5.26 13.85 15.03
CA ALA A 427 -5.51 14.17 13.63
C ALA A 427 -4.89 13.11 12.71
N LEU A 428 -5.51 12.87 11.55
CA LEU A 428 -4.99 11.91 10.58
C LEU A 428 -3.88 12.54 9.73
N LEU A 429 -2.74 11.87 9.67
CA LEU A 429 -1.65 12.14 8.75
C LEU A 429 -1.75 11.20 7.55
N VAL A 430 -1.53 11.71 6.35
CA VAL A 430 -1.60 10.95 5.09
C VAL A 430 -0.38 11.26 4.24
N ALA A 431 0.45 10.26 3.96
CA ALA A 431 1.51 10.36 2.97
C ALA A 431 0.91 10.31 1.55
N ASP A 432 1.31 11.23 0.70
CA ASP A 432 0.88 11.35 -0.69
C ASP A 432 2.09 11.34 -1.60
N ASP A 433 2.39 10.20 -2.21
CA ASP A 433 3.62 9.98 -2.95
C ASP A 433 3.67 10.70 -4.30
N VAL A 434 2.56 10.87 -4.99
CA VAL A 434 2.46 11.63 -6.24
C VAL A 434 2.38 13.14 -5.96
N GLY A 435 1.67 13.53 -4.91
CA GLY A 435 1.56 14.91 -4.48
C GLY A 435 2.79 15.43 -3.74
N ASN A 436 3.77 14.56 -3.41
CA ASN A 436 4.99 14.91 -2.66
C ASN A 436 4.70 15.66 -1.36
N THR A 437 3.62 15.26 -0.67
CA THR A 437 3.06 16.00 0.48
C THR A 437 2.68 15.03 1.60
N VAL A 438 2.83 15.46 2.84
CA VAL A 438 2.13 14.85 3.97
C VAL A 438 0.98 15.77 4.35
N TRP A 439 -0.23 15.24 4.25
CA TRP A 439 -1.46 15.93 4.63
C TRP A 439 -1.81 15.65 6.08
N ARG A 440 -2.32 16.66 6.77
CA ARG A 440 -2.88 16.58 8.12
C ARG A 440 -4.36 16.93 8.08
N VAL A 441 -5.21 16.02 8.57
CA VAL A 441 -6.66 16.18 8.62
C VAL A 441 -7.08 16.23 10.08
N ALA A 442 -7.45 17.39 10.55
CA ALA A 442 -7.81 17.66 11.93
C ALA A 442 -9.27 18.11 12.06
N LYS A 443 -9.87 17.86 13.21
CA LYS A 443 -11.18 18.41 13.56
C LYS A 443 -11.10 19.94 13.50
N ALA A 444 -12.06 20.58 12.82
CA ALA A 444 -12.11 22.03 12.74
C ALA A 444 -12.36 22.67 14.10
N PRO A 445 -11.77 23.82 14.44
CA PRO A 445 -12.05 24.52 15.67
C PRO A 445 -13.55 24.82 15.80
N GLY A 446 -14.16 24.43 16.93
CA GLY A 446 -15.58 24.69 17.23
C GLY A 446 -16.59 23.74 16.56
N SER A 447 -16.14 22.67 15.90
CA SER A 447 -17.01 21.61 15.34
C SER A 447 -17.26 20.46 16.32
#